data_5217925a506d50eb23f8745b63a47051
#
_entry.id   5217925a506d50eb23f8745b63a47051
#
_cell.length_a   1.000
_cell.length_b   1.000
_cell.length_c   1.000
_cell.angle_alpha   90.00
_cell.angle_beta   90.00
_cell.angle_gamma   90.00
#
_symmetry.space_group_name_H-M   'P 1'
#
loop_
_entity.id
_entity.type
_entity.pdbx_description
1 polymer ?
#
loop_
_entity_poly.entity_id
_entity_poly.type
_entity_poly.pdbx_seq_one_letter_code
_entity_poly.pdbx_strand_id
1 'polypeptide(L)'
;MIQDGGPSSNFMKAEYLDMAVRMASGGSQPLRETIRHSRQFLRGVTDFDNHGNYAWKKGEYAKNSYEFSENAWPHRELKNYNKVLHGEHIIPLKMVFDRWLELIDAGYSPGQQRSFLERHLIVVWITIAEQQRLDRELGLRIKMPEGWNWGDDTHARLRVAGINPMRRM
;
A
#
# COMPACT_ATOMS: atom_id res chain seq x y z
N MET A 1 9.65 37.61 3.12
CA MET A 1 9.60 36.21 3.59
C MET A 1 8.87 35.42 2.54
N ILE A 2 9.59 34.72 1.67
CA ILE A 2 9.02 33.82 0.67
C ILE A 2 8.74 32.54 1.44
N GLN A 3 7.46 32.18 1.57
CA GLN A 3 7.08 30.84 2.02
C GLN A 3 7.48 29.88 0.89
N ASP A 4 8.52 29.10 1.13
CA ASP A 4 8.82 27.92 0.35
C ASP A 4 7.68 26.92 0.52
N GLY A 5 6.69 27.05 -0.36
CA GLY A 5 5.71 26.00 -0.59
C GLY A 5 6.40 24.85 -1.29
N GLY A 6 7.06 23.97 -0.54
CA GLY A 6 7.46 22.68 -1.07
C GLY A 6 6.24 21.96 -1.64
N PRO A 7 6.40 21.13 -2.70
CA PRO A 7 5.29 20.43 -3.31
C PRO A 7 4.50 19.69 -2.24
N SER A 8 3.17 19.87 -2.25
CA SER A 8 2.29 19.23 -1.27
C SER A 8 2.57 17.71 -1.29
N SER A 9 2.62 17.11 -0.15
CA SER A 9 3.03 15.73 0.11
C SER A 9 2.19 14.68 -0.64
N ASN A 10 0.97 14.99 -1.02
CA ASN A 10 0.15 14.19 -1.94
C ASN A 10 0.75 14.13 -3.36
N PHE A 11 1.61 15.05 -3.71
CA PHE A 11 2.22 15.15 -5.04
C PHE A 11 3.16 13.97 -5.33
N MET A 12 4.04 13.60 -4.40
CA MET A 12 5.02 12.52 -4.63
C MET A 12 4.36 11.16 -4.80
N LYS A 13 3.36 10.85 -3.98
CA LYS A 13 2.57 9.60 -4.14
C LYS A 13 1.83 9.59 -5.46
N ALA A 14 1.24 10.71 -5.84
CA ALA A 14 0.54 10.87 -7.12
C ALA A 14 1.49 10.71 -8.30
N GLU A 15 2.69 11.30 -8.27
CA GLU A 15 3.69 11.15 -9.33
C GLU A 15 4.18 9.70 -9.49
N TYR A 16 4.41 8.99 -8.38
CA TYR A 16 4.77 7.58 -8.43
C TYR A 16 3.67 6.71 -9.04
N LEU A 17 2.41 6.99 -8.72
CA LEU A 17 1.26 6.32 -9.33
C LEU A 17 1.18 6.62 -10.82
N ASP A 18 1.30 7.88 -11.21
CA ASP A 18 1.27 8.30 -12.61
C ASP A 18 2.43 7.69 -13.40
N MET A 19 3.61 7.60 -12.79
CA MET A 19 4.77 6.95 -13.41
C MET A 19 4.52 5.44 -13.58
N ALA A 20 4.00 4.75 -12.58
CA ALA A 20 3.65 3.34 -12.66
C ALA A 20 2.65 3.07 -13.79
N VAL A 21 1.59 3.87 -13.87
CA VAL A 21 0.55 3.77 -14.91
C VAL A 21 1.12 4.06 -16.29
N ARG A 22 1.95 5.10 -16.45
CA ARG A 22 2.60 5.42 -17.73
C ARG A 22 3.56 4.32 -18.19
N MET A 23 4.33 3.75 -17.29
CA MET A 23 5.23 2.62 -17.62
C MET A 23 4.46 1.39 -18.06
N ALA A 24 3.34 1.10 -17.42
CA ALA A 24 2.49 -0.03 -17.78
C ALA A 24 1.74 0.19 -19.11
N SER A 25 1.42 1.44 -19.44
CA SER A 25 0.69 1.81 -20.66
C SER A 25 1.62 2.15 -21.85
N GLY A 26 2.93 2.26 -21.65
CA GLY A 26 3.91 2.67 -22.66
C GLY A 26 4.24 1.58 -23.67
N GLY A 27 3.79 1.76 -24.91
CA GLY A 27 3.71 0.77 -25.96
C GLY A 27 4.99 0.42 -26.74
N SER A 28 6.22 0.64 -26.26
CA SER A 28 7.43 0.37 -27.02
C SER A 28 8.35 -0.76 -26.51
N GLN A 29 8.06 -1.32 -25.34
CA GLN A 29 8.80 -2.45 -24.77
C GLN A 29 7.86 -3.64 -24.50
N PRO A 30 8.38 -4.87 -24.53
CA PRO A 30 7.57 -6.01 -24.16
C PRO A 30 6.89 -5.77 -22.80
N LEU A 31 5.60 -5.89 -22.77
CA LEU A 31 4.74 -5.67 -21.60
C LEU A 31 5.31 -6.31 -20.31
N ARG A 32 5.92 -7.48 -20.41
CA ARG A 32 6.51 -8.19 -19.28
C ARG A 32 7.72 -7.48 -18.64
N GLU A 33 8.54 -6.78 -19.40
CA GLU A 33 9.68 -6.03 -18.85
C GLU A 33 9.23 -4.73 -18.21
N THR A 34 8.33 -4.02 -18.86
CA THR A 34 7.68 -2.82 -18.31
C THR A 34 6.99 -3.14 -16.98
N ILE A 35 6.30 -4.28 -16.89
CA ILE A 35 5.64 -4.79 -15.70
C ILE A 35 6.63 -5.08 -14.57
N ARG A 36 7.79 -5.66 -14.83
CA ARG A 36 8.82 -5.89 -13.80
C ARG A 36 9.26 -4.58 -13.14
N HIS A 37 9.46 -3.54 -13.93
CA HIS A 37 9.81 -2.22 -13.40
C HIS A 37 8.62 -1.57 -12.68
N SER A 38 7.42 -1.73 -13.20
CA SER A 38 6.19 -1.21 -12.57
C SER A 38 5.93 -1.81 -11.18
N ARG A 39 6.25 -3.10 -10.97
CA ARG A 39 6.10 -3.73 -9.66
C ARG A 39 6.98 -3.07 -8.60
N GLN A 40 8.18 -2.66 -8.94
CA GLN A 40 9.04 -1.88 -8.06
C GLN A 40 8.42 -0.52 -7.77
N PHE A 41 7.83 0.12 -8.76
CA PHE A 41 7.14 1.40 -8.59
C PHE A 41 5.87 1.26 -7.75
N LEU A 42 5.08 0.19 -7.89
CA LEU A 42 3.92 -0.05 -7.02
C LEU A 42 4.33 -0.21 -5.57
N ARG A 43 5.43 -0.90 -5.32
CA ARG A 43 5.99 -0.96 -3.97
C ARG A 43 6.41 0.42 -3.49
N GLY A 44 7.09 1.20 -4.35
CA GLY A 44 7.51 2.57 -4.05
C GLY A 44 6.35 3.50 -3.72
N VAL A 45 5.17 3.31 -4.32
CA VAL A 45 3.96 4.09 -3.98
C VAL A 45 3.60 3.94 -2.51
N THR A 46 3.73 2.73 -1.95
CA THR A 46 3.42 2.46 -0.55
C THR A 46 4.55 2.79 0.42
N ASP A 47 5.74 3.10 -0.11
CA ASP A 47 6.86 3.61 0.70
C ASP A 47 6.66 5.09 1.09
N PHE A 48 5.73 5.79 0.44
CA PHE A 48 5.32 7.15 0.79
C PHE A 48 4.03 7.13 1.59
N ASP A 49 4.00 7.91 2.64
CA ASP A 49 2.79 8.15 3.39
C ASP A 49 1.80 9.05 2.62
N ASN A 50 0.61 9.27 3.19
CA ASN A 50 -0.40 10.14 2.58
C ASN A 50 0.02 11.61 2.49
N HIS A 51 1.15 11.97 3.10
CA HIS A 51 1.76 13.30 3.05
C HIS A 51 2.99 13.36 2.13
N GLY A 52 3.31 12.26 1.40
CA GLY A 52 4.44 12.16 0.49
C GLY A 52 5.80 12.03 1.17
N ASN A 53 5.82 11.72 2.47
CA ASN A 53 7.06 11.45 3.17
C ASN A 53 7.47 9.99 2.96
N TYR A 54 8.76 9.75 2.80
CA TYR A 54 9.28 8.40 2.62
C TYR A 54 9.26 7.62 3.96
N ALA A 55 8.37 6.65 4.07
CA ALA A 55 8.08 5.94 5.31
C ALA A 55 9.16 4.94 5.74
N TRP A 56 10.00 4.45 4.81
CA TRP A 56 10.91 3.33 5.06
C TRP A 56 12.19 3.67 5.82
N LYS A 57 12.64 4.91 5.84
CA LYS A 57 13.99 5.20 6.32
C LYS A 57 14.12 5.87 7.68
N LYS A 58 13.07 6.48 8.23
CA LYS A 58 13.16 7.10 9.58
C LYS A 58 11.78 7.22 10.20
N GLY A 59 11.56 6.54 11.34
CA GLY A 59 10.31 6.45 12.07
C GLY A 59 9.51 7.70 12.41
N GLU A 60 9.98 8.86 12.00
CA GLU A 60 9.23 10.11 12.17
C GLU A 60 8.10 10.28 11.17
N TYR A 61 8.23 9.70 9.98
CA TYR A 61 7.25 9.87 8.90
C TYR A 61 6.07 8.91 9.02
N ALA A 62 6.29 7.72 9.56
CA ALA A 62 5.24 6.74 9.79
C ALA A 62 4.19 7.21 10.81
N LYS A 63 4.56 8.18 11.66
CA LYS A 63 3.71 8.64 12.77
C LYS A 63 2.41 9.30 12.34
N ASN A 64 2.33 9.85 11.17
CA ASN A 64 1.26 10.80 10.85
C ASN A 64 0.30 10.39 9.73
N SER A 65 0.49 9.27 9.04
CA SER A 65 -0.17 9.07 7.75
C SER A 65 -0.71 7.69 7.43
N TYR A 66 -0.26 6.66 8.12
CA TYR A 66 -0.84 5.33 7.97
C TYR A 66 -1.80 5.01 9.12
N GLU A 67 -2.83 4.22 8.82
CA GLU A 67 -3.64 3.61 9.86
C GLU A 67 -2.78 2.67 10.70
N PHE A 68 -3.08 2.56 11.98
CA PHE A 68 -2.45 1.62 12.88
C PHE A 68 -3.52 0.67 13.42
N SER A 69 -3.16 -0.59 13.67
CA SER A 69 -4.02 -1.44 14.48
C SER A 69 -4.09 -0.90 15.92
N GLU A 70 -5.12 -1.25 16.64
CA GLU A 70 -5.26 -0.91 18.06
C GLU A 70 -4.04 -1.34 18.88
N ASN A 71 -3.50 -2.53 18.59
CA ASN A 71 -2.32 -3.07 19.26
C ASN A 71 -1.02 -2.40 18.81
N ALA A 72 -0.93 -1.90 17.58
CA ALA A 72 0.25 -1.21 17.07
C ALA A 72 0.33 0.25 17.57
N TRP A 73 -0.80 0.87 17.79
CA TRP A 73 -0.89 2.29 18.16
C TRP A 73 -0.02 2.71 19.36
N PRO A 74 0.03 1.97 20.48
CA PRO A 74 0.90 2.31 21.62
C PRO A 74 2.40 2.34 21.27
N HIS A 75 2.81 1.63 20.24
CA HIS A 75 4.21 1.47 19.84
C HIS A 75 4.67 2.45 18.76
N ARG A 76 3.80 3.30 18.26
CA ARG A 76 4.06 4.21 17.12
C ARG A 76 5.23 5.19 17.34
N GLU A 77 5.56 5.49 18.59
CA GLU A 77 6.61 6.46 18.94
C GLU A 77 7.94 5.83 19.36
N LEU A 78 8.04 4.50 19.30
CA LEU A 78 9.27 3.81 19.65
C LEU A 78 10.37 4.15 18.64
N LYS A 79 11.59 4.46 19.13
CA LYS A 79 12.77 4.69 18.26
C LYS A 79 13.09 3.48 17.37
N ASN A 80 12.82 2.26 17.85
CA ASN A 80 13.06 1.01 17.15
C ASN A 80 11.74 0.33 16.75
N TYR A 81 10.74 1.10 16.29
CA TYR A 81 9.41 0.60 15.95
C TYR A 81 9.46 -0.58 14.97
N ASN A 82 10.42 -0.62 14.04
CA ASN A 82 10.60 -1.70 13.06
C ASN A 82 10.90 -3.07 13.67
N LYS A 83 11.25 -3.14 14.95
CA LYS A 83 11.40 -4.41 15.69
C LYS A 83 10.08 -4.92 16.28
N VAL A 84 9.07 -4.06 16.33
CA VAL A 84 7.77 -4.32 16.99
C VAL A 84 6.64 -4.20 15.99
N LEU A 85 6.77 -3.31 15.01
CA LEU A 85 5.73 -3.00 14.03
C LEU A 85 6.14 -3.47 12.62
N HIS A 86 5.12 -3.80 11.84
CA HIS A 86 5.20 -4.16 10.43
C HIS A 86 4.19 -3.37 9.62
N GLY A 87 4.62 -2.79 8.48
CA GLY A 87 3.72 -2.17 7.52
C GLY A 87 3.09 -3.24 6.63
N GLU A 88 1.82 -3.52 6.82
CA GLU A 88 1.10 -4.59 6.13
C GLU A 88 0.16 -4.02 5.07
N HIS A 89 0.23 -4.51 3.84
CA HIS A 89 -0.73 -4.18 2.80
C HIS A 89 -2.08 -4.83 3.13
N ILE A 90 -3.17 -4.07 3.11
CA ILE A 90 -4.52 -4.61 3.38
C ILE A 90 -4.94 -5.70 2.40
N ILE A 91 -4.54 -5.57 1.13
CA ILE A 91 -4.61 -6.62 0.12
C ILE A 91 -3.18 -6.99 -0.28
N PRO A 92 -2.81 -8.27 -0.38
CA PRO A 92 -1.46 -8.66 -0.78
C PRO A 92 -1.03 -7.99 -2.07
N LEU A 93 0.14 -7.35 -2.07
CA LEU A 93 0.64 -6.55 -3.20
C LEU A 93 0.64 -7.33 -4.52
N LYS A 94 0.93 -8.65 -4.48
CA LYS A 94 0.87 -9.50 -5.66
C LYS A 94 -0.53 -9.56 -6.27
N MET A 95 -1.57 -9.66 -5.45
CA MET A 95 -2.95 -9.70 -5.93
C MET A 95 -3.35 -8.38 -6.57
N VAL A 96 -3.00 -7.25 -5.94
CA VAL A 96 -3.25 -5.93 -6.52
C VAL A 96 -2.54 -5.78 -7.86
N PHE A 97 -1.30 -6.25 -7.93
CA PHE A 97 -0.50 -6.20 -9.15
C PHE A 97 -1.12 -7.05 -10.27
N ASP A 98 -1.43 -8.32 -9.98
CA ASP A 98 -2.02 -9.24 -10.98
C ASP A 98 -3.36 -8.66 -11.52
N ARG A 99 -4.21 -8.15 -10.61
CA ARG A 99 -5.49 -7.53 -11.01
C ARG A 99 -5.30 -6.27 -11.84
N TRP A 100 -4.34 -5.45 -11.50
CA TRP A 100 -4.03 -4.27 -12.30
C TRP A 100 -3.63 -4.63 -13.73
N LEU A 101 -2.85 -5.70 -13.93
CA LEU A 101 -2.52 -6.20 -15.27
C LEU A 101 -3.76 -6.63 -16.05
N GLU A 102 -4.67 -7.37 -15.41
CA GLU A 102 -5.95 -7.74 -16.03
C GLU A 102 -6.75 -6.50 -16.47
N LEU A 103 -6.74 -5.43 -15.68
CA LEU A 103 -7.42 -4.18 -16.02
C LEU A 103 -6.75 -3.47 -17.21
N ILE A 104 -5.41 -3.51 -17.32
CA ILE A 104 -4.69 -3.01 -18.50
C ILE A 104 -5.09 -3.77 -19.73
N ASP A 105 -5.08 -5.10 -19.68
CA ASP A 105 -5.45 -5.99 -20.79
C ASP A 105 -6.92 -5.80 -21.19
N ALA A 106 -7.78 -5.48 -20.24
CA ALA A 106 -9.19 -5.14 -20.48
C ALA A 106 -9.40 -3.71 -21.02
N GLY A 107 -8.32 -2.94 -21.27
CA GLY A 107 -8.38 -1.61 -21.88
C GLY A 107 -8.80 -0.49 -20.93
N TYR A 108 -8.61 -0.65 -19.62
CA TYR A 108 -8.90 0.40 -18.64
C TYR A 108 -8.00 1.61 -18.88
N SER A 109 -8.60 2.80 -18.87
CA SER A 109 -7.88 4.06 -19.04
C SER A 109 -6.87 4.30 -17.92
N PRO A 110 -5.82 5.10 -18.14
CA PRO A 110 -4.87 5.48 -17.08
C PRO A 110 -5.53 6.02 -15.82
N GLY A 111 -6.60 6.81 -15.94
CA GLY A 111 -7.35 7.34 -14.80
C GLY A 111 -8.06 6.25 -13.98
N GLN A 112 -8.64 5.26 -14.66
CA GLN A 112 -9.27 4.12 -14.00
C GLN A 112 -8.24 3.22 -13.31
N GLN A 113 -7.10 2.97 -13.95
CA GLN A 113 -5.98 2.24 -13.37
C GLN A 113 -5.46 2.93 -12.11
N ARG A 114 -5.28 4.25 -12.16
CA ARG A 114 -4.86 5.05 -11.02
C ARG A 114 -5.87 4.93 -9.87
N SER A 115 -7.15 5.13 -10.13
CA SER A 115 -8.21 5.02 -9.11
C SER A 115 -8.24 3.62 -8.47
N PHE A 116 -8.01 2.57 -9.25
CA PHE A 116 -7.89 1.22 -8.74
C PHE A 116 -6.70 1.08 -7.78
N LEU A 117 -5.51 1.56 -8.16
CA LEU A 117 -4.31 1.49 -7.34
C LEU A 117 -4.44 2.32 -6.05
N GLU A 118 -4.97 3.54 -6.13
CA GLU A 118 -5.21 4.39 -4.96
C GLU A 118 -6.12 3.73 -3.92
N ARG A 119 -7.14 3.00 -4.39
CA ARG A 119 -8.09 2.32 -3.52
C ARG A 119 -7.51 1.08 -2.84
N HIS A 120 -6.57 0.39 -3.48
CA HIS A 120 -6.14 -0.94 -3.04
C HIS A 120 -4.70 -1.00 -2.53
N LEU A 121 -3.87 0.01 -2.83
CA LEU A 121 -2.51 0.13 -2.29
C LEU A 121 -2.53 0.88 -0.95
N ILE A 122 -3.11 0.26 0.07
CA ILE A 122 -3.19 0.80 1.43
C ILE A 122 -2.33 -0.05 2.34
N VAL A 123 -1.59 0.62 3.24
CA VAL A 123 -0.76 -0.02 4.27
C VAL A 123 -1.34 0.32 5.64
N VAL A 124 -1.38 -0.66 6.51
CA VAL A 124 -1.71 -0.52 7.93
C VAL A 124 -0.53 -0.99 8.76
N TRP A 125 -0.13 -0.20 9.73
CA TRP A 125 0.88 -0.61 10.70
C TRP A 125 0.26 -1.56 11.72
N ILE A 126 0.80 -2.77 11.77
CA ILE A 126 0.39 -3.84 12.69
C ILE A 126 1.58 -4.28 13.53
N THR A 127 1.35 -5.00 14.62
CA THR A 127 2.43 -5.61 15.40
C THR A 127 3.01 -6.82 14.67
N ILE A 128 4.25 -7.19 15.00
CA ILE A 128 4.86 -8.44 14.49
C ILE A 128 4.04 -9.67 14.91
N ALA A 129 3.41 -9.65 16.08
CA ALA A 129 2.53 -10.73 16.52
C ALA A 129 1.28 -10.86 15.63
N GLU A 130 0.65 -9.72 15.29
CA GLU A 130 -0.48 -9.69 14.35
C GLU A 130 -0.06 -10.17 12.95
N GLN A 131 1.13 -9.77 12.47
CA GLN A 131 1.66 -10.28 11.21
C GLN A 131 1.85 -11.80 11.23
N GLN A 132 2.42 -12.35 12.30
CA GLN A 132 2.63 -13.80 12.43
C GLN A 132 1.30 -14.54 12.43
N ARG A 133 0.30 -14.03 13.13
CA ARG A 133 -1.06 -14.58 13.12
C ARG A 133 -1.65 -14.58 11.71
N LEU A 134 -1.55 -13.47 11.02
CA LEU A 134 -2.05 -13.30 9.65
C LEU A 134 -1.36 -14.26 8.67
N ASP A 135 -0.03 -14.33 8.72
CA ASP A 135 0.78 -15.06 7.77
C ASP A 135 0.83 -16.57 8.03
N ARG A 136 0.99 -16.96 9.30
CA ARG A 136 1.27 -18.36 9.68
C ARG A 136 0.03 -19.09 10.18
N GLU A 137 -0.74 -18.48 11.08
CA GLU A 137 -1.88 -19.17 11.68
C GLU A 137 -3.06 -19.21 10.71
N LEU A 138 -3.32 -18.10 10.00
CA LEU A 138 -4.44 -18.00 9.06
C LEU A 138 -4.03 -18.27 7.60
N GLY A 139 -2.75 -18.33 7.30
CA GLY A 139 -2.25 -18.58 5.94
C GLY A 139 -2.62 -17.50 4.93
N LEU A 140 -2.81 -16.26 5.39
CA LEU A 140 -3.27 -15.13 4.57
C LEU A 140 -2.14 -14.23 4.05
N ARG A 141 -0.91 -14.70 4.06
CA ARG A 141 0.25 -13.92 3.60
C ARG A 141 0.12 -13.40 2.18
N ILE A 142 -0.41 -14.22 1.27
CA ILE A 142 -0.45 -13.94 -0.18
C ILE A 142 -1.85 -14.01 -0.77
N LYS A 143 -2.87 -14.14 0.04
CA LYS A 143 -4.27 -14.27 -0.40
C LYS A 143 -5.22 -13.52 0.53
N MET A 144 -6.39 -13.22 0.02
CA MET A 144 -7.53 -12.75 0.80
C MET A 144 -8.28 -13.93 1.41
N PRO A 145 -9.18 -13.70 2.39
CA PRO A 145 -10.07 -14.74 2.94
C PRO A 145 -10.87 -15.44 1.84
N GLU A 146 -11.26 -16.68 2.12
CA GLU A 146 -12.11 -17.45 1.21
C GLU A 146 -13.42 -16.71 0.92
N GLY A 147 -13.87 -16.74 -0.33
CA GLY A 147 -15.08 -16.05 -0.78
C GLY A 147 -14.92 -14.55 -1.03
N TRP A 148 -13.77 -13.95 -0.71
CA TRP A 148 -13.55 -12.53 -1.00
C TRP A 148 -13.42 -12.27 -2.51
N ASN A 149 -14.08 -11.19 -2.98
CA ASN A 149 -14.04 -10.75 -4.37
C ASN A 149 -13.60 -9.28 -4.46
N TRP A 150 -13.13 -8.86 -5.65
CA TRP A 150 -12.84 -7.47 -5.93
C TRP A 150 -14.14 -6.63 -5.83
N GLY A 151 -14.08 -5.62 -4.99
CA GLY A 151 -15.24 -4.79 -4.64
C GLY A 151 -15.76 -5.00 -3.23
N ASP A 152 -15.43 -6.13 -2.62
CA ASP A 152 -15.73 -6.39 -1.21
C ASP A 152 -14.88 -5.50 -0.28
N ASP A 153 -15.05 -5.68 1.02
CA ASP A 153 -14.27 -4.99 2.03
C ASP A 153 -12.77 -5.24 1.86
N THR A 154 -12.02 -4.19 1.60
CA THR A 154 -10.57 -4.24 1.41
C THR A 154 -9.80 -4.65 2.67
N HIS A 155 -10.39 -4.46 3.87
CA HIS A 155 -9.81 -4.83 5.15
C HIS A 155 -10.21 -6.24 5.62
N ALA A 156 -10.95 -6.99 4.82
CA ALA A 156 -11.45 -8.33 5.19
C ALA A 156 -10.37 -9.23 5.76
N ARG A 157 -9.15 -9.20 5.19
CA ARG A 157 -8.01 -9.99 5.67
C ARG A 157 -7.61 -9.63 7.11
N LEU A 158 -7.55 -8.36 7.42
CA LEU A 158 -7.21 -7.87 8.76
C LEU A 158 -8.33 -8.21 9.76
N ARG A 159 -9.59 -8.06 9.36
CA ARG A 159 -10.74 -8.38 10.23
C ARG A 159 -10.80 -9.85 10.62
N VAL A 160 -10.58 -10.75 9.67
CA VAL A 160 -10.53 -12.20 9.97
C VAL A 160 -9.40 -12.53 10.95
N ALA A 161 -8.30 -11.77 10.91
CA ALA A 161 -7.22 -11.87 11.87
C ALA A 161 -7.52 -11.18 13.22
N GLY A 162 -8.67 -10.53 13.38
CA GLY A 162 -9.00 -9.75 14.57
C GLY A 162 -8.16 -8.48 14.71
N ILE A 163 -7.65 -7.97 13.58
CA ILE A 163 -6.85 -6.74 13.52
C ILE A 163 -7.79 -5.59 13.15
N ASN A 164 -7.96 -4.66 14.06
CA ASN A 164 -8.83 -3.50 13.88
C ASN A 164 -8.00 -2.25 13.59
N PRO A 165 -8.01 -1.73 12.35
CA PRO A 165 -7.36 -0.47 12.04
C PRO A 165 -8.09 0.70 12.70
N MET A 166 -7.33 1.55 13.37
CA MET A 166 -7.84 2.81 13.93
C MET A 166 -7.80 3.87 12.85
N ARG A 167 -8.97 4.38 12.45
CA ARG A 167 -9.04 5.59 11.64
C ARG A 167 -8.69 6.79 12.51
N ARG A 168 -7.75 7.60 12.07
CA ARG A 168 -7.59 8.94 12.64
C ARG A 168 -8.79 9.78 12.23
N MET A 169 -9.44 10.36 13.23
CA MET A 169 -10.32 11.50 13.02
C MET A 169 -9.46 12.76 12.83
#